data_5c409910aa91730829f22390bd6979d9
#
_entry.id   5c409910aa91730829f22390bd6979d9
#
_cell.length_a   1.000
_cell.length_b   1.000
_cell.length_c   1.000
_cell.angle_alpha   90.00
_cell.angle_beta   90.00
_cell.angle_gamma   90.00
#
_symmetry.space_group_name_H-M   'P 1'
#
loop_
_entity.id
_entity.type
_entity.pdbx_description
1 polymer ?
#
loop_
_entity_poly.entity_id
_entity_poly.type
_entity_poly.pdbx_seq_one_letter_code
_entity_poly.pdbx_strand_id
1 'polypeptide(L)'
;MNKKDKLLQRFKNLPRDFTFEEMEALFKCCGFALNNKGATSGSRVEFVNEKDGNSYIMHKPHPSNIIKGYAMKQVYTYLDANGYLKKRED
;
A
#
# COMPACT_ATOMS: atom_id res chain seq x y z
N MET A 1 -12.33 -14.77 8.89
CA MET A 1 -11.64 -13.64 8.26
C MET A 1 -10.19 -14.02 8.00
N ASN A 2 -9.75 -13.88 6.76
CA ASN A 2 -8.39 -14.25 6.45
C ASN A 2 -7.44 -13.07 6.69
N LYS A 3 -6.15 -13.32 6.51
CA LYS A 3 -5.15 -12.29 6.78
C LYS A 3 -5.33 -11.05 5.91
N LYS A 4 -5.75 -11.24 4.68
CA LYS A 4 -5.95 -10.12 3.76
C LYS A 4 -7.04 -9.19 4.26
N ASP A 5 -8.14 -9.76 4.71
CA ASP A 5 -9.25 -8.95 5.21
C ASP A 5 -8.86 -8.19 6.46
N LYS A 6 -8.12 -8.83 7.34
CA LYS A 6 -7.67 -8.18 8.56
C LYS A 6 -6.75 -7.00 8.26
N LEU A 7 -5.84 -7.20 7.34
CA LEU A 7 -4.89 -6.15 6.98
C LEU A 7 -5.62 -4.97 6.35
N LEU A 8 -6.56 -5.24 5.47
CA LEU A 8 -7.32 -4.21 4.81
C LEU A 8 -8.15 -3.40 5.81
N GLN A 9 -8.79 -4.09 6.76
CA GLN A 9 -9.57 -3.40 7.77
C GLN A 9 -8.70 -2.57 8.69
N ARG A 10 -7.52 -3.09 9.05
CA ARG A 10 -6.59 -2.33 9.85
C ARG A 10 -6.17 -1.06 9.12
N PHE A 11 -5.87 -1.18 7.84
CA PHE A 11 -5.46 -0.02 7.04
C PHE A 11 -6.58 1.03 6.96
N LYS A 12 -7.82 0.58 6.82
CA LYS A 12 -8.94 1.52 6.68
C LYS A 12 -9.13 2.41 7.91
N ASN A 13 -8.63 1.97 9.04
CA ASN A 13 -8.67 2.77 10.26
C ASN A 13 -7.56 3.79 10.34
N LEU A 14 -6.68 3.81 9.35
CA LEU A 14 -5.54 4.74 9.28
C LEU A 14 -4.75 4.72 10.58
N PRO A 15 -4.24 3.56 10.99
CA PRO A 15 -3.51 3.46 12.26
C PRO A 15 -2.21 4.25 12.19
N ARG A 16 -1.72 4.63 13.34
CA ARG A 16 -0.49 5.42 13.42
C ARG A 16 0.77 4.58 13.44
N ASP A 17 0.61 3.27 13.53
CA ASP A 17 1.75 2.36 13.62
C ASP A 17 1.81 1.38 12.46
N PHE A 18 1.28 1.76 11.32
CA PHE A 18 1.31 0.91 10.13
C PHE A 18 2.72 0.92 9.55
N THR A 19 3.31 -0.27 9.40
CA THR A 19 4.69 -0.37 8.94
C THR A 19 4.76 -0.46 7.42
N PHE A 20 5.97 -0.25 6.89
CA PHE A 20 6.17 -0.38 5.46
C PHE A 20 5.91 -1.82 5.00
N GLU A 21 6.30 -2.80 5.81
CA GLU A 21 6.02 -4.20 5.46
C GLU A 21 4.54 -4.46 5.37
N GLU A 22 3.76 -3.86 6.26
CA GLU A 22 2.31 -3.99 6.18
C GLU A 22 1.77 -3.31 4.94
N MET A 23 2.34 -2.16 4.58
CA MET A 23 1.93 -1.46 3.37
C MET A 23 2.22 -2.30 2.13
N GLU A 24 3.39 -2.93 2.10
CA GLU A 24 3.75 -3.81 0.99
C GLU A 24 2.78 -4.98 0.88
N ALA A 25 2.45 -5.59 2.01
CA ALA A 25 1.47 -6.68 2.02
C ALA A 25 0.10 -6.21 1.56
N LEU A 26 -0.27 -4.99 1.96
CA LEU A 26 -1.55 -4.42 1.54
C LEU A 26 -1.63 -4.28 0.03
N PHE A 27 -0.58 -3.72 -0.58
CA PHE A 27 -0.56 -3.57 -2.02
C PHE A 27 -0.61 -4.92 -2.72
N LYS A 28 0.06 -5.92 -2.17
CA LYS A 28 -0.02 -7.27 -2.74
C LYS A 28 -1.44 -7.82 -2.70
N CYS A 29 -2.16 -7.52 -1.63
CA CYS A 29 -3.56 -7.93 -1.53
C CYS A 29 -4.43 -7.28 -2.59
N CYS A 30 -4.01 -6.12 -3.07
CA CYS A 30 -4.73 -5.39 -4.11
C CYS A 30 -4.24 -5.74 -5.52
N GLY A 31 -3.34 -6.69 -5.62
CA GLY A 31 -2.85 -7.11 -6.93
C GLY A 31 -1.59 -6.41 -7.40
N PHE A 32 -0.96 -5.66 -6.54
CA PHE A 32 0.27 -4.94 -6.89
C PHE A 32 1.49 -5.77 -6.52
N ALA A 33 2.57 -5.54 -7.25
CA ALA A 33 3.86 -6.13 -6.93
C ALA A 33 4.87 -5.00 -6.76
N LEU A 34 5.84 -5.22 -5.88
CA LEU A 34 6.88 -4.25 -5.66
C LEU A 34 7.88 -4.33 -6.81
N ASN A 35 8.11 -3.20 -7.46
CA ASN A 35 9.05 -3.10 -8.55
C ASN A 35 10.24 -2.27 -8.12
N ASN A 36 11.38 -2.95 -7.91
CA ASN A 36 12.61 -2.27 -7.51
C ASN A 36 13.55 -2.03 -8.67
N LYS A 37 13.07 -2.31 -9.85
CA LYS A 37 13.90 -2.24 -11.04
C LYS A 37 14.38 -0.81 -11.25
N GLY A 38 15.68 -0.64 -11.29
CA GLY A 38 16.23 0.66 -11.51
C GLY A 38 16.04 1.63 -10.37
N ALA A 39 15.73 1.14 -9.19
CA ALA A 39 15.59 2.02 -8.04
C ALA A 39 16.94 2.55 -7.65
N THR A 40 17.20 3.78 -8.05
CA THR A 40 18.47 4.40 -7.77
C THR A 40 18.34 5.54 -6.78
N SER A 41 17.14 5.85 -6.36
CA SER A 41 16.90 7.02 -5.53
C SER A 41 16.64 6.65 -4.09
N GLY A 42 17.50 5.86 -3.53
CA GLY A 42 17.42 5.58 -2.11
C GLY A 42 16.12 4.91 -1.70
N SER A 43 15.21 5.67 -1.10
CA SER A 43 14.03 5.07 -0.48
C SER A 43 12.81 4.99 -1.38
N ARG A 44 12.92 5.43 -2.61
CA ARG A 44 11.74 5.41 -3.50
C ARG A 44 11.45 4.01 -4.00
N VAL A 45 10.18 3.61 -3.91
CA VAL A 45 9.74 2.31 -4.40
C VAL A 45 8.49 2.49 -5.24
N GLU A 46 8.24 1.54 -6.13
CA GLU A 46 7.08 1.58 -6.99
C GLU A 46 6.31 0.28 -6.86
N PHE A 47 5.00 0.39 -6.64
CA PHE A 47 4.11 -0.76 -6.67
C PHE A 47 3.36 -0.75 -7.99
N VAL A 48 3.36 -1.87 -8.68
CA VAL A 48 2.76 -1.96 -10.02
C VAL A 48 1.70 -3.05 -10.04
N ASN A 49 0.54 -2.70 -10.59
CA ASN A 49 -0.52 -3.67 -10.82
C ASN A 49 -0.55 -3.96 -12.33
N GLU A 50 0.02 -5.08 -12.72
CA GLU A 50 0.13 -5.41 -14.13
C GLU A 50 -1.22 -5.68 -14.76
N LYS A 51 -2.16 -6.12 -13.97
CA LYS A 51 -3.50 -6.44 -14.46
C LYS A 51 -4.24 -5.19 -14.90
N ASP A 52 -4.13 -4.13 -14.09
CA ASP A 52 -4.86 -2.88 -14.36
C ASP A 52 -3.99 -1.82 -15.00
N GLY A 53 -2.70 -2.03 -15.02
CA GLY A 53 -1.78 -1.02 -15.53
C GLY A 53 -1.53 0.13 -14.58
N ASN A 54 -2.01 0.06 -13.36
CA ASN A 54 -1.83 1.11 -12.38
C ASN A 54 -0.52 0.96 -11.64
N SER A 55 0.04 2.08 -11.22
CA SER A 55 1.23 2.04 -10.39
C SER A 55 1.17 3.15 -9.35
N TYR A 56 1.91 2.96 -8.27
CA TYR A 56 1.96 3.92 -7.19
C TYR A 56 3.37 4.01 -6.65
N ILE A 57 3.91 5.22 -6.59
CA ILE A 57 5.26 5.44 -6.12
C ILE A 57 5.21 6.05 -4.73
N MET A 58 6.01 5.51 -3.82
CA MET A 58 6.10 6.08 -2.48
C MET A 58 7.52 5.93 -1.96
N HIS A 59 7.82 6.63 -0.89
CA HIS A 59 9.11 6.55 -0.24
C HIS A 59 9.02 5.69 1.01
N LYS A 60 10.03 4.86 1.23
CA LYS A 60 10.12 4.12 2.47
C LYS A 60 10.33 5.11 3.62
N PRO A 61 9.64 4.90 4.74
CA PRO A 61 9.83 5.79 5.87
C PRO A 61 11.23 5.65 6.48
N HIS A 62 11.75 6.75 7.00
CA HIS A 62 13.06 6.83 7.61
C HIS A 62 13.02 7.78 8.77
N PRO A 63 13.77 7.52 9.82
CA PRO A 63 14.53 6.29 10.11
C PRO A 63 13.65 5.16 10.60
N SER A 64 12.42 5.49 11.01
CA SER A 64 11.47 4.53 11.48
C SER A 64 10.82 3.82 10.30
N ASN A 65 10.33 2.61 10.54
CA ASN A 65 9.62 1.85 9.52
C ASN A 65 8.13 2.16 9.48
N ILE A 66 7.70 3.15 10.22
CA ILE A 66 6.28 3.49 10.35
C ILE A 66 5.87 4.47 9.27
N ILE A 67 4.77 4.20 8.60
CA ILE A 67 4.23 5.07 7.55
C ILE A 67 3.60 6.29 8.21
N LYS A 68 3.98 7.47 7.75
CA LYS A 68 3.45 8.70 8.31
C LYS A 68 1.99 8.90 7.92
N GLY A 69 1.27 9.65 8.77
CA GLY A 69 -0.16 9.83 8.58
C GLY A 69 -0.55 10.40 7.22
N TYR A 70 0.21 11.38 6.74
CA TYR A 70 -0.13 11.98 5.45
C TYR A 70 0.03 10.96 4.32
N ALA A 71 1.04 10.10 4.43
CA ALA A 71 1.26 9.07 3.42
C ALA A 71 0.16 8.01 3.49
N MET A 72 -0.30 7.68 4.69
CA MET A 72 -1.42 6.76 4.84
C MET A 72 -2.65 7.29 4.14
N LYS A 73 -2.95 8.57 4.31
CA LYS A 73 -4.12 9.18 3.69
C LYS A 73 -4.00 9.20 2.17
N GLN A 74 -2.81 9.48 1.66
CA GLN A 74 -2.60 9.49 0.22
C GLN A 74 -2.84 8.11 -0.38
N VAL A 75 -2.32 7.08 0.26
CA VAL A 75 -2.52 5.70 -0.21
C VAL A 75 -4.00 5.34 -0.12
N TYR A 76 -4.65 5.71 0.97
CA TYR A 76 -6.07 5.44 1.13
C TYR A 76 -6.87 6.05 -0.02
N THR A 77 -6.61 7.32 -0.30
CA THR A 77 -7.32 8.02 -1.37
C THR A 77 -7.09 7.34 -2.72
N TYR A 78 -5.84 6.95 -2.98
CA TYR A 78 -5.52 6.31 -4.24
C TYR A 78 -6.22 4.96 -4.38
N LEU A 79 -6.13 4.13 -3.35
CA LEU A 79 -6.73 2.80 -3.42
C LEU A 79 -8.25 2.87 -3.48
N ASP A 80 -8.83 3.81 -2.73
CA ASP A 80 -10.27 3.97 -2.72
C ASP A 80 -10.79 4.46 -4.07
N ALA A 81 -10.10 5.44 -4.64
CA ALA A 81 -10.51 6.00 -5.93
C ALA A 81 -10.46 4.97 -7.04
N ASN A 82 -9.57 3.99 -6.92
CA ASN A 82 -9.44 2.95 -7.93
C ASN A 82 -10.21 1.68 -7.59
N GLY A 83 -11.00 1.72 -6.54
CA GLY A 83 -11.88 0.60 -6.20
C GLY A 83 -11.22 -0.56 -5.48
N TYR A 84 -9.99 -0.41 -5.05
CA TYR A 84 -9.28 -1.52 -4.39
C TYR A 84 -9.71 -1.74 -2.96
N LEU A 85 -10.33 -0.76 -2.34
CA LEU A 85 -10.76 -0.88 -0.95
C LEU A 85 -12.18 -1.40 -0.82
N LYS A 86 -12.87 -1.62 -1.91
CA LYS A 86 -14.23 -2.12 -1.85
C LYS A 86 -14.24 -3.55 -1.38
N LYS A 87 -15.13 -3.81 -0.44
CA LYS A 87 -15.29 -5.14 0.05
C LYS A 87 -15.88 -6.00 -1.06
N ARG A 88 -15.28 -7.14 -1.28
CA ARG A 88 -15.84 -8.07 -2.25
C ARG A 88 -17.11 -8.64 -1.71
N GLU A 89 -18.10 -8.61 -2.55
CA GLU A 89 -19.35 -9.29 -2.24
C GLU A 89 -19.40 -10.56 -3.03
N ASP A 90 -19.43 -11.64 -2.34
CA ASP A 90 -19.49 -12.93 -3.02
C ASP A 90 -20.83 -13.57 -2.82
#